data_a0c7f8e98934fd71139645e82cfc2ee2
#
_entry.id   a0c7f8e98934fd71139645e82cfc2ee2
#
_cell.length_a   1.000
_cell.length_b   1.000
_cell.length_c   1.000
_cell.angle_alpha   90.00
_cell.angle_beta   90.00
_cell.angle_gamma   90.00
#
_symmetry.space_group_name_H-M   'P 1'
#
loop_
_entity.id
_entity.type
_entity.pdbx_description
1 polymer ?
#
loop_
_entity_poly.entity_id
_entity_poly.type
_entity_poly.pdbx_seq_one_letter_code
_entity_poly.pdbx_strand_id
1 'polypeptide(L)'
;MNDTALAVGLCLASAVAYAAAAVAQERLARAAVARTAKALLGSGAWWWSAGLNAAAALLHAAALRYGPLTLVQPLGALTLVAAVPLGARRSGRRVAATEWRGTLATVAGLGLLLLPSSGPAPDDTLTLIEALVVSGATLAVIMMLTADKDPRSGLRHATASGLASAAASALTQTVAVAAGRGGALLSVRVVSVALLVMVFAVGGMLLSQRAYRGGLGAPLAVVNLANPLAAAAIGMVLLGERLQGGVPGLLLAGAGAFLAARGVVLLTRTPSAGSGSGTGPVTGTELPVATGRVAV
;
A
#
# COMPACT_ATOMS: atom_id res chain seq x y z
N MET A 1 13.38 16.85 24.61
CA MET A 1 12.89 16.87 23.21
C MET A 1 11.39 17.12 23.29
N ASN A 2 10.86 18.03 22.49
CA ASN A 2 9.42 18.26 22.51
C ASN A 2 8.71 17.01 21.93
N ASP A 3 7.66 16.54 22.60
CA ASP A 3 6.91 15.33 22.18
C ASP A 3 6.51 15.37 20.69
N THR A 4 6.11 16.55 20.21
CA THR A 4 5.82 16.78 18.79
C THR A 4 7.01 16.49 17.87
N ALA A 5 8.22 16.90 18.26
CA ALA A 5 9.42 16.65 17.46
C ALA A 5 9.75 15.14 17.43
N LEU A 6 9.52 14.44 18.54
CA LEU A 6 9.67 12.99 18.61
C LEU A 6 8.63 12.28 17.73
N ALA A 7 7.37 12.72 17.77
CA ALA A 7 6.31 12.20 16.89
C ALA A 7 6.66 12.35 15.40
N VAL A 8 7.10 13.54 15.00
CA VAL A 8 7.53 13.81 13.61
C VAL A 8 8.72 12.92 13.23
N GLY A 9 9.73 12.79 14.09
CA GLY A 9 10.90 11.94 13.85
C GLY A 9 10.50 10.46 13.66
N LEU A 10 9.62 9.94 14.52
CA LEU A 10 9.10 8.57 14.40
C LEU A 10 8.27 8.36 13.13
N CYS A 11 7.44 9.35 12.73
CA CYS A 11 6.68 9.29 11.48
C CYS A 11 7.61 9.26 10.26
N LEU A 12 8.64 10.08 10.23
CA LEU A 12 9.60 10.11 9.13
C LEU A 12 10.38 8.78 9.04
N ALA A 13 10.83 8.26 10.18
CA ALA A 13 11.48 6.94 10.23
C ALA A 13 10.54 5.83 9.76
N SER A 14 9.27 5.86 10.16
CA SER A 14 8.22 4.95 9.70
C SER A 14 8.03 5.06 8.19
N ALA A 15 7.91 6.27 7.64
CA ALA A 15 7.72 6.50 6.21
C ALA A 15 8.89 5.93 5.38
N VAL A 16 10.13 6.11 5.85
CA VAL A 16 11.32 5.54 5.21
C VAL A 16 11.33 4.02 5.31
N ALA A 17 10.96 3.45 6.45
CA ALA A 17 10.90 2.00 6.64
C ALA A 17 9.82 1.36 5.74
N TYR A 18 8.63 1.96 5.64
CA TYR A 18 7.59 1.53 4.68
C TYR A 18 8.05 1.64 3.24
N ALA A 19 8.73 2.73 2.88
CA ALA A 19 9.29 2.91 1.54
C ALA A 19 10.33 1.82 1.22
N ALA A 20 11.22 1.50 2.16
CA ALA A 20 12.19 0.44 2.01
C ALA A 20 11.52 -0.94 1.89
N ALA A 21 10.48 -1.21 2.69
CA ALA A 21 9.67 -2.43 2.60
C ALA A 21 9.01 -2.56 1.23
N ALA A 22 8.38 -1.49 0.72
CA ALA A 22 7.71 -1.48 -0.59
C ALA A 22 8.71 -1.73 -1.73
N VAL A 23 9.89 -1.11 -1.70
CA VAL A 23 10.95 -1.34 -2.69
C VAL A 23 11.50 -2.77 -2.59
N ALA A 24 11.64 -3.33 -1.39
CA ALA A 24 12.03 -4.72 -1.21
C ALA A 24 10.96 -5.68 -1.79
N GLN A 25 9.68 -5.41 -1.57
CA GLN A 25 8.56 -6.17 -2.13
C GLN A 25 8.51 -6.07 -3.67
N GLU A 26 8.75 -4.89 -4.24
CA GLU A 26 8.84 -4.73 -5.70
C GLU A 26 9.94 -5.60 -6.30
N ARG A 27 11.13 -5.65 -5.67
CA ARG A 27 12.23 -6.51 -6.11
C ARG A 27 11.85 -7.98 -6.06
N LEU A 28 11.25 -8.42 -4.96
CA LEU A 28 10.75 -9.78 -4.83
C LEU A 28 9.71 -10.09 -5.90
N ALA A 29 8.82 -9.15 -6.20
CA ALA A 29 7.77 -9.29 -7.21
C ALA A 29 8.36 -9.48 -8.62
N ARG A 30 9.41 -8.71 -8.97
CA ARG A 30 10.12 -8.83 -10.26
C ARG A 30 10.90 -10.14 -10.36
N ALA A 31 11.59 -10.54 -9.28
CA ALA A 31 12.35 -11.79 -9.24
C ALA A 31 11.46 -13.04 -9.22
N ALA A 32 10.19 -12.88 -8.84
CA ALA A 32 9.26 -13.97 -8.56
C ALA A 32 8.22 -14.21 -9.65
N VAL A 33 8.45 -13.76 -10.89
CA VAL A 33 7.49 -13.87 -12.01
C VAL A 33 6.94 -15.30 -12.21
N ALA A 34 7.67 -16.32 -11.76
CA ALA A 34 7.27 -17.73 -11.83
C ALA A 34 7.07 -18.41 -10.46
N ARG A 35 7.15 -17.69 -9.32
CA ARG A 35 7.09 -18.31 -8.00
C ARG A 35 5.69 -18.37 -7.43
N THR A 36 5.33 -19.51 -6.82
CA THR A 36 4.09 -19.67 -6.06
C THR A 36 4.14 -18.90 -4.74
N ALA A 37 2.98 -18.60 -4.15
CA ALA A 37 2.90 -17.96 -2.83
C ALA A 37 3.69 -18.73 -1.75
N LYS A 38 3.67 -20.08 -1.81
CA LYS A 38 4.44 -20.93 -0.90
C LYS A 38 5.95 -20.74 -1.02
N ALA A 39 6.47 -20.59 -2.25
CA ALA A 39 7.89 -20.32 -2.48
C ALA A 39 8.30 -18.90 -2.01
N LEU A 40 7.40 -17.93 -2.08
CA LEU A 40 7.62 -16.58 -1.53
C LEU A 40 7.72 -16.62 0.00
N LEU A 41 6.76 -17.25 0.66
CA LEU A 41 6.73 -17.40 2.12
C LEU A 41 7.95 -18.17 2.66
N GLY A 42 8.56 -19.07 1.86
CA GLY A 42 9.80 -19.76 2.18
C GLY A 42 11.07 -18.92 2.00
N SER A 43 10.98 -17.68 1.45
CA SER A 43 12.16 -16.86 1.18
C SER A 43 12.50 -15.92 2.33
N GLY A 44 13.79 -15.88 2.77
CA GLY A 44 14.25 -14.95 3.80
C GLY A 44 14.06 -13.48 3.39
N ALA A 45 14.15 -13.16 2.11
CA ALA A 45 13.91 -11.82 1.58
C ALA A 45 12.45 -11.37 1.76
N TRP A 46 11.48 -12.30 1.71
CA TRP A 46 10.08 -11.99 2.02
C TRP A 46 9.92 -11.63 3.49
N TRP A 47 10.50 -12.42 4.38
CA TRP A 47 10.46 -12.17 5.82
C TRP A 47 11.18 -10.89 6.22
N TRP A 48 12.27 -10.54 5.52
CA TRP A 48 12.94 -9.25 5.69
C TRP A 48 12.02 -8.09 5.32
N SER A 49 11.34 -8.16 4.18
CA SER A 49 10.38 -7.12 3.77
C SER A 49 9.17 -7.04 4.70
N ALA A 50 8.70 -8.18 5.22
CA ALA A 50 7.64 -8.24 6.22
C ALA A 50 8.09 -7.62 7.56
N GLY A 51 9.31 -7.90 7.99
CA GLY A 51 9.91 -7.31 9.18
C GLY A 51 10.05 -5.78 9.08
N LEU A 52 10.50 -5.27 7.93
CA LEU A 52 10.52 -3.82 7.67
C LEU A 52 9.14 -3.19 7.72
N ASN A 53 8.14 -3.87 7.16
CA ASN A 53 6.76 -3.41 7.19
C ASN A 53 6.20 -3.38 8.63
N ALA A 54 6.45 -4.41 9.41
CA ALA A 54 6.08 -4.48 10.82
C ALA A 54 6.79 -3.41 11.66
N ALA A 55 8.09 -3.22 11.46
CA ALA A 55 8.86 -2.17 12.14
C ALA A 55 8.32 -0.78 11.81
N ALA A 56 7.98 -0.51 10.54
CA ALA A 56 7.35 0.73 10.13
C ALA A 56 6.00 0.95 10.82
N ALA A 57 5.16 -0.08 10.90
CA ALA A 57 3.88 -0.01 11.61
C ALA A 57 4.05 0.27 13.11
N LEU A 58 5.03 -0.36 13.77
CA LEU A 58 5.35 -0.11 15.17
C LEU A 58 5.86 1.32 15.40
N LEU A 59 6.72 1.84 14.52
CA LEU A 59 7.19 3.23 14.58
C LEU A 59 6.02 4.21 14.42
N HIS A 60 5.08 3.92 13.49
CA HIS A 60 3.88 4.73 13.30
C HIS A 60 2.98 4.71 14.53
N ALA A 61 2.74 3.54 15.09
CA ALA A 61 1.97 3.38 16.32
C ALA A 61 2.64 4.08 17.53
N ALA A 62 3.98 4.02 17.61
CA ALA A 62 4.74 4.74 18.63
C ALA A 62 4.61 6.27 18.47
N ALA A 63 4.61 6.78 17.22
CA ALA A 63 4.42 8.21 16.96
C ALA A 63 3.10 8.75 17.49
N LEU A 64 2.03 7.94 17.45
CA LEU A 64 0.71 8.29 17.99
C LEU A 64 0.67 8.50 19.52
N ARG A 65 1.69 8.01 20.24
CA ARG A 65 1.82 8.27 21.68
C ARG A 65 2.35 9.68 22.00
N TYR A 66 3.06 10.30 21.05
CA TYR A 66 3.76 11.57 21.22
C TYR A 66 3.16 12.72 20.40
N GLY A 67 2.23 12.44 19.48
CA GLY A 67 1.60 13.45 18.66
C GLY A 67 0.16 13.16 18.31
N PRO A 68 -0.62 14.22 18.00
CA PRO A 68 -2.02 14.06 17.66
C PRO A 68 -2.18 13.32 16.32
N LEU A 69 -3.28 12.59 16.17
CA LEU A 69 -3.63 11.81 14.99
C LEU A 69 -3.64 12.68 13.70
N THR A 70 -4.10 13.93 13.83
CA THR A 70 -4.12 14.93 12.75
C THR A 70 -2.74 15.25 12.16
N LEU A 71 -1.69 15.09 12.95
CA LEU A 71 -0.30 15.26 12.51
C LEU A 71 0.27 13.96 11.95
N VAL A 72 0.03 12.86 12.67
CA VAL A 72 0.67 11.56 12.38
C VAL A 72 0.13 10.91 11.10
N GLN A 73 -1.18 10.99 10.85
CA GLN A 73 -1.79 10.36 9.67
C GLN A 73 -1.30 10.95 8.33
N PRO A 74 -1.29 12.27 8.11
CA PRO A 74 -0.76 12.83 6.86
C PRO A 74 0.73 12.54 6.67
N LEU A 75 1.51 12.45 7.74
CA LEU A 75 2.93 12.11 7.67
C LEU A 75 3.16 10.68 7.19
N GLY A 76 2.24 9.76 7.45
CA GLY A 76 2.27 8.40 6.89
C GLY A 76 2.24 8.38 5.35
N ALA A 77 1.55 9.34 4.71
CA ALA A 77 1.50 9.47 3.26
C ALA A 77 2.87 9.87 2.65
N LEU A 78 3.81 10.39 3.44
CA LEU A 78 5.18 10.68 3.00
C LEU A 78 5.96 9.42 2.60
N THR A 79 5.44 8.23 2.90
CA THR A 79 5.96 6.97 2.36
C THR A 79 6.12 7.03 0.84
N LEU A 80 5.18 7.66 0.11
CA LEU A 80 5.27 7.83 -1.34
C LEU A 80 6.43 8.74 -1.75
N VAL A 81 6.65 9.84 -1.00
CA VAL A 81 7.75 10.78 -1.26
C VAL A 81 9.11 10.10 -1.08
N ALA A 82 9.21 9.15 -0.16
CA ALA A 82 10.42 8.36 0.04
C ALA A 82 10.53 7.18 -0.95
N ALA A 83 9.43 6.46 -1.22
CA ALA A 83 9.43 5.25 -2.04
C ALA A 83 9.72 5.53 -3.52
N VAL A 84 9.17 6.60 -4.10
CA VAL A 84 9.34 6.92 -5.52
C VAL A 84 10.81 7.19 -5.88
N PRO A 85 11.54 8.09 -5.17
CA PRO A 85 12.97 8.29 -5.48
C PRO A 85 13.83 7.09 -5.08
N LEU A 86 13.49 6.37 -4.02
CA LEU A 86 14.22 5.17 -3.63
C LEU A 86 14.09 4.07 -4.70
N GLY A 87 12.90 3.84 -5.23
CA GLY A 87 12.63 2.92 -6.33
C GLY A 87 13.33 3.33 -7.62
N ALA A 88 13.27 4.62 -7.98
CA ALA A 88 13.95 5.16 -9.16
C ALA A 88 15.47 5.00 -9.08
N ARG A 89 16.10 5.40 -7.95
CA ARG A 89 17.54 5.22 -7.72
C ARG A 89 17.96 3.75 -7.82
N ARG A 90 17.16 2.85 -7.25
CA ARG A 90 17.44 1.41 -7.30
C ARG A 90 17.32 0.81 -8.71
N SER A 91 16.57 1.45 -9.59
CA SER A 91 16.43 1.09 -11.01
C SER A 91 17.43 1.85 -11.90
N GLY A 92 18.40 2.58 -11.35
CA GLY A 92 19.40 3.34 -12.07
C GLY A 92 18.86 4.54 -12.86
N ARG A 93 17.65 5.03 -12.52
CA ARG A 93 16.97 6.14 -13.24
C ARG A 93 16.72 7.34 -12.33
N ARG A 94 16.49 8.48 -12.95
CA ARG A 94 16.02 9.70 -12.24
C ARG A 94 14.49 9.70 -12.16
N VAL A 95 13.95 10.32 -11.13
CA VAL A 95 12.50 10.55 -10.99
C VAL A 95 12.07 11.58 -12.04
N ALA A 96 11.05 11.26 -12.82
CA ALA A 96 10.49 12.19 -13.80
C ALA A 96 9.65 13.28 -13.11
N ALA A 97 9.53 14.45 -13.75
CA ALA A 97 8.70 15.54 -13.23
C ALA A 97 7.22 15.14 -13.07
N THR A 98 6.71 14.28 -13.96
CA THR A 98 5.36 13.69 -13.86
C THR A 98 5.19 12.79 -12.66
N GLU A 99 6.21 12.01 -12.27
CA GLU A 99 6.20 11.18 -11.06
C GLU A 99 6.15 12.06 -9.81
N TRP A 100 6.95 13.15 -9.77
CA TRP A 100 6.90 14.09 -8.67
C TRP A 100 5.54 14.77 -8.54
N ARG A 101 4.97 15.25 -9.67
CA ARG A 101 3.62 15.86 -9.67
C ARG A 101 2.57 14.86 -9.19
N GLY A 102 2.62 13.61 -9.66
CA GLY A 102 1.72 12.54 -9.24
C GLY A 102 1.86 12.23 -7.75
N THR A 103 3.09 12.09 -7.26
CA THR A 103 3.40 11.82 -5.85
C THR A 103 2.87 12.96 -4.95
N LEU A 104 3.19 14.21 -5.28
CA LEU A 104 2.76 15.36 -4.48
C LEU A 104 1.24 15.53 -4.50
N ALA A 105 0.59 15.33 -5.65
CA ALA A 105 -0.87 15.38 -5.74
C ALA A 105 -1.52 14.27 -4.89
N THR A 106 -0.97 13.04 -4.92
CA THR A 106 -1.47 11.94 -4.09
C THR A 106 -1.31 12.25 -2.60
N VAL A 107 -0.13 12.72 -2.18
CA VAL A 107 0.13 13.05 -0.76
C VAL A 107 -0.74 14.19 -0.27
N ALA A 108 -0.86 15.28 -1.05
CA ALA A 108 -1.74 16.39 -0.73
C ALA A 108 -3.21 15.94 -0.66
N GLY A 109 -3.65 15.14 -1.62
CA GLY A 109 -5.00 14.56 -1.63
C GLY A 109 -5.28 13.67 -0.43
N LEU A 110 -4.34 12.82 -0.04
CA LEU A 110 -4.46 12.01 1.18
C LEU A 110 -4.49 12.87 2.44
N GLY A 111 -3.69 13.94 2.51
CA GLY A 111 -3.74 14.90 3.61
C GLY A 111 -5.14 15.52 3.75
N LEU A 112 -5.71 16.02 2.65
CA LEU A 112 -7.07 16.59 2.63
C LEU A 112 -8.15 15.55 2.98
N LEU A 113 -8.00 14.31 2.52
CA LEU A 113 -8.93 13.22 2.83
C LEU A 113 -8.95 12.88 4.33
N LEU A 114 -7.78 12.88 4.96
CA LEU A 114 -7.63 12.46 6.35
C LEU A 114 -7.98 13.55 7.37
N LEU A 115 -7.94 14.83 6.99
CA LEU A 115 -8.26 15.95 7.89
C LEU A 115 -9.65 15.82 8.55
N PRO A 116 -10.75 15.59 7.82
CA PRO A 116 -12.06 15.45 8.44
C PRO A 116 -12.30 14.09 9.11
N SER A 117 -11.40 13.12 8.90
CA SER A 117 -11.44 11.79 9.53
C SER A 117 -10.69 11.76 10.87
N SER A 118 -10.06 12.86 11.28
CA SER A 118 -9.22 12.96 12.47
C SER A 118 -10.07 13.22 13.73
N GLY A 119 -10.85 12.24 14.16
CA GLY A 119 -11.57 12.23 15.42
C GLY A 119 -10.85 11.47 16.54
N PRO A 120 -11.35 11.51 17.78
CA PRO A 120 -10.94 10.60 18.83
C PRO A 120 -11.11 9.16 18.33
N ALA A 121 -10.19 8.29 18.72
CA ALA A 121 -10.34 6.86 18.41
C ALA A 121 -11.66 6.36 19.05
N PRO A 122 -12.49 5.60 18.30
CA PRO A 122 -13.71 5.06 18.87
C PRO A 122 -13.39 4.19 20.08
N ASP A 123 -14.15 4.39 21.16
CA ASP A 123 -14.09 3.50 22.34
C ASP A 123 -14.73 2.14 22.03
N ASP A 124 -15.53 2.06 20.99
CA ASP A 124 -16.22 0.86 20.57
C ASP A 124 -15.29 -0.10 19.81
N THR A 125 -15.41 -1.37 20.15
CA THR A 125 -14.69 -2.46 19.52
C THR A 125 -15.66 -3.32 18.74
N LEU A 126 -15.22 -3.81 17.57
CA LEU A 126 -16.02 -4.74 16.80
C LEU A 126 -16.37 -5.97 17.64
N THR A 127 -17.65 -6.35 17.65
CA THR A 127 -18.08 -7.65 18.13
C THR A 127 -17.51 -8.76 17.24
N LEU A 128 -17.51 -10.00 17.68
CA LEU A 128 -17.04 -11.12 16.83
C LEU A 128 -17.86 -11.22 15.53
N ILE A 129 -19.16 -10.97 15.59
CA ILE A 129 -20.04 -11.01 14.41
C ILE A 129 -19.68 -9.88 13.45
N GLU A 130 -19.50 -8.67 13.93
CA GLU A 130 -19.08 -7.53 13.08
C GLU A 130 -17.69 -7.78 12.47
N ALA A 131 -16.74 -8.30 13.23
CA ALA A 131 -15.43 -8.67 12.73
C ALA A 131 -15.50 -9.73 11.62
N LEU A 132 -16.38 -10.73 11.75
CA LEU A 132 -16.62 -11.75 10.73
C LEU A 132 -17.33 -11.17 9.50
N VAL A 133 -18.31 -10.28 9.68
CA VAL A 133 -19.02 -9.59 8.59
C VAL A 133 -18.05 -8.71 7.78
N VAL A 134 -17.26 -7.88 8.47
CA VAL A 134 -16.20 -7.07 7.81
C VAL A 134 -15.24 -7.94 7.03
N SER A 135 -14.77 -9.01 7.69
CA SER A 135 -13.81 -9.93 7.06
C SER A 135 -14.40 -10.61 5.85
N GLY A 136 -15.64 -11.11 5.94
CA GLY A 136 -16.34 -11.77 4.84
C GLY A 136 -16.61 -10.82 3.67
N ALA A 137 -17.12 -9.62 3.95
CA ALA A 137 -17.38 -8.60 2.94
C ALA A 137 -16.08 -8.16 2.24
N THR A 138 -15.03 -7.87 3.02
CA THR A 138 -13.72 -7.49 2.47
C THR A 138 -13.13 -8.61 1.61
N LEU A 139 -13.20 -9.86 2.08
CA LEU A 139 -12.72 -11.01 1.31
C LEU A 139 -13.49 -11.19 0.01
N ALA A 140 -14.82 -11.04 0.02
CA ALA A 140 -15.65 -11.12 -1.18
C ALA A 140 -15.25 -10.06 -2.22
N VAL A 141 -15.03 -8.82 -1.80
CA VAL A 141 -14.57 -7.74 -2.68
C VAL A 141 -13.15 -8.03 -3.21
N ILE A 142 -12.24 -8.50 -2.36
CA ILE A 142 -10.89 -8.91 -2.78
C ILE A 142 -10.96 -10.01 -3.83
N MET A 143 -11.77 -11.03 -3.61
CA MET A 143 -11.96 -12.14 -4.57
C MET A 143 -12.52 -11.64 -5.91
N MET A 144 -13.51 -10.74 -5.88
CA MET A 144 -14.06 -10.12 -7.09
C MET A 144 -13.01 -9.31 -7.85
N LEU A 145 -12.21 -8.50 -7.16
CA LEU A 145 -11.14 -7.70 -7.78
C LEU A 145 -10.02 -8.57 -8.38
N THR A 146 -9.78 -9.76 -7.80
CA THR A 146 -8.67 -10.65 -8.19
C THR A 146 -9.11 -11.85 -9.03
N ALA A 147 -10.40 -12.01 -9.29
CA ALA A 147 -10.95 -13.11 -10.11
C ALA A 147 -10.45 -13.08 -11.57
N ASP A 148 -10.17 -11.89 -12.08
CA ASP A 148 -9.70 -11.70 -13.45
C ASP A 148 -8.19 -12.00 -13.54
N LYS A 149 -7.83 -12.87 -14.47
CA LYS A 149 -6.44 -13.31 -14.69
C LYS A 149 -5.63 -12.36 -15.60
N ASP A 150 -6.14 -11.16 -15.90
CA ASP A 150 -5.44 -10.20 -16.75
C ASP A 150 -4.08 -9.83 -16.11
N PRO A 151 -2.95 -10.00 -16.80
CA PRO A 151 -1.63 -9.57 -16.34
C PRO A 151 -1.53 -8.07 -16.05
N ARG A 152 -2.44 -7.26 -16.62
CA ARG A 152 -2.52 -5.80 -16.39
C ARG A 152 -3.28 -5.42 -15.12
N SER A 153 -3.72 -6.39 -14.34
CA SER A 153 -4.53 -6.20 -13.13
C SER A 153 -3.77 -5.62 -11.92
N GLY A 154 -2.56 -5.07 -12.10
CA GLY A 154 -1.73 -4.55 -10.99
C GLY A 154 -2.46 -3.57 -10.07
N LEU A 155 -3.26 -2.64 -10.63
CA LEU A 155 -4.02 -1.69 -9.84
C LEU A 155 -5.17 -2.34 -9.07
N ARG A 156 -5.82 -3.37 -9.61
CA ARG A 156 -6.85 -4.16 -8.91
C ARG A 156 -6.25 -4.88 -7.70
N HIS A 157 -5.06 -5.48 -7.86
CA HIS A 157 -4.33 -6.10 -6.75
C HIS A 157 -3.88 -5.06 -5.72
N ALA A 158 -3.52 -3.84 -6.17
CA ALA A 158 -3.19 -2.74 -5.28
C ALA A 158 -4.41 -2.29 -4.46
N THR A 159 -5.59 -2.14 -5.10
CA THR A 159 -6.84 -1.84 -4.41
C THR A 159 -7.19 -2.94 -3.40
N ALA A 160 -7.11 -4.21 -3.81
CA ALA A 160 -7.36 -5.35 -2.94
C ALA A 160 -6.39 -5.39 -1.74
N SER A 161 -5.12 -5.02 -1.95
CA SER A 161 -4.14 -4.89 -0.87
C SER A 161 -4.48 -3.76 0.11
N GLY A 162 -4.92 -2.60 -0.40
CA GLY A 162 -5.38 -1.48 0.44
C GLY A 162 -6.60 -1.86 1.29
N LEU A 163 -7.58 -2.57 0.70
CA LEU A 163 -8.74 -3.10 1.43
C LEU A 163 -8.32 -4.09 2.53
N ALA A 164 -7.41 -5.01 2.21
CA ALA A 164 -6.88 -5.96 3.19
C ALA A 164 -6.16 -5.23 4.35
N SER A 165 -5.38 -4.18 4.04
CA SER A 165 -4.71 -3.37 5.07
C SER A 165 -5.71 -2.64 5.96
N ALA A 166 -6.79 -2.10 5.41
CA ALA A 166 -7.85 -1.43 6.17
C ALA A 166 -8.55 -2.40 7.12
N ALA A 167 -8.94 -3.58 6.63
CA ALA A 167 -9.54 -4.62 7.45
C ALA A 167 -8.58 -5.07 8.56
N ALA A 168 -7.30 -5.33 8.24
CA ALA A 168 -6.29 -5.67 9.23
C ALA A 168 -6.16 -4.59 10.31
N SER A 169 -6.17 -3.31 9.93
CA SER A 169 -6.07 -2.18 10.87
C SER A 169 -7.27 -2.10 11.80
N ALA A 170 -8.50 -2.20 11.28
CA ALA A 170 -9.73 -2.18 12.08
C ALA A 170 -9.79 -3.36 13.07
N LEU A 171 -9.41 -4.56 12.62
CA LEU A 171 -9.33 -5.73 13.47
C LEU A 171 -8.23 -5.62 14.53
N THR A 172 -7.07 -5.03 14.17
CA THR A 172 -5.97 -4.79 15.11
C THR A 172 -6.39 -3.84 16.23
N GLN A 173 -7.16 -2.79 15.91
CA GLN A 173 -7.71 -1.88 16.91
C GLN A 173 -8.57 -2.62 17.93
N THR A 174 -9.45 -3.54 17.48
CA THR A 174 -10.26 -4.38 18.35
C THR A 174 -9.41 -5.21 19.32
N VAL A 175 -8.32 -5.82 18.82
CA VAL A 175 -7.40 -6.59 19.68
C VAL A 175 -6.65 -5.67 20.65
N ALA A 176 -6.19 -4.50 20.19
CA ALA A 176 -5.44 -3.55 21.01
C ALA A 176 -6.29 -3.00 22.17
N VAL A 177 -7.57 -2.65 21.93
CA VAL A 177 -8.47 -2.17 22.98
C VAL A 177 -8.81 -3.30 23.97
N ALA A 178 -9.04 -4.53 23.48
CA ALA A 178 -9.26 -5.68 24.35
C ALA A 178 -8.04 -5.94 25.27
N ALA A 179 -6.82 -5.81 24.75
CA ALA A 179 -5.59 -5.92 25.52
C ALA A 179 -5.45 -4.82 26.58
N GLY A 180 -5.77 -3.57 26.23
CA GLY A 180 -5.68 -2.40 27.11
C GLY A 180 -6.68 -2.43 28.27
N ARG A 181 -7.83 -3.09 28.10
CA ARG A 181 -8.86 -3.24 29.15
C ARG A 181 -8.62 -4.41 30.10
N GLY A 182 -7.47 -5.07 30.06
CA GLY A 182 -7.17 -6.24 30.90
C GLY A 182 -8.01 -7.47 30.57
N GLY A 183 -8.60 -7.51 29.37
CA GLY A 183 -9.37 -8.64 28.87
C GLY A 183 -8.51 -9.90 28.72
N ALA A 184 -9.13 -11.09 28.82
CA ALA A 184 -8.44 -12.35 28.61
C ALA A 184 -7.93 -12.42 27.14
N LEU A 185 -6.64 -12.16 26.95
CA LEU A 185 -5.97 -12.19 25.64
C LEU A 185 -6.11 -13.54 24.91
N LEU A 186 -6.29 -14.61 25.68
CA LEU A 186 -6.54 -15.97 25.19
C LEU A 186 -8.03 -16.29 25.00
N SER A 187 -8.92 -15.28 25.09
CA SER A 187 -10.33 -15.52 24.78
C SER A 187 -10.50 -15.92 23.30
N VAL A 188 -11.46 -16.80 23.03
CA VAL A 188 -11.77 -17.26 21.66
C VAL A 188 -11.99 -16.06 20.73
N ARG A 189 -12.65 -15.00 21.21
CA ARG A 189 -12.87 -13.76 20.44
C ARG A 189 -11.55 -13.11 20.02
N VAL A 190 -10.66 -12.85 20.97
CA VAL A 190 -9.39 -12.15 20.70
C VAL A 190 -8.50 -12.99 19.79
N VAL A 191 -8.40 -14.29 20.03
CA VAL A 191 -7.62 -15.21 19.20
C VAL A 191 -8.17 -15.28 17.78
N SER A 192 -9.50 -15.39 17.60
CA SER A 192 -10.12 -15.41 16.27
C SER A 192 -9.88 -14.11 15.50
N VAL A 193 -10.04 -12.95 16.15
CA VAL A 193 -9.78 -11.65 15.52
C VAL A 193 -8.30 -11.51 15.18
N ALA A 194 -7.38 -11.93 16.04
CA ALA A 194 -5.95 -11.91 15.76
C ALA A 194 -5.57 -12.80 14.56
N LEU A 195 -6.19 -13.96 14.41
CA LEU A 195 -6.01 -14.81 13.22
C LEU A 195 -6.50 -14.13 11.95
N LEU A 196 -7.65 -13.43 12.00
CA LEU A 196 -8.14 -12.63 10.88
C LEU A 196 -7.16 -11.50 10.52
N VAL A 197 -6.60 -10.80 11.52
CA VAL A 197 -5.53 -9.81 11.30
C VAL A 197 -4.37 -10.42 10.53
N MET A 198 -3.89 -11.59 10.94
CA MET A 198 -2.79 -12.27 10.25
C MET A 198 -3.14 -12.64 8.81
N VAL A 199 -4.34 -13.14 8.57
CA VAL A 199 -4.82 -13.47 7.21
C VAL A 199 -4.81 -12.25 6.31
N PHE A 200 -5.37 -11.12 6.77
CA PHE A 200 -5.41 -9.89 6.00
C PHE A 200 -4.05 -9.23 5.84
N ALA A 201 -3.20 -9.25 6.87
CA ALA A 201 -1.84 -8.70 6.79
C ALA A 201 -0.98 -9.46 5.78
N VAL A 202 -0.95 -10.80 5.89
CA VAL A 202 -0.19 -11.65 4.95
C VAL A 202 -0.79 -11.61 3.56
N GLY A 203 -2.13 -11.71 3.45
CA GLY A 203 -2.85 -11.63 2.17
C GLY A 203 -2.62 -10.29 1.47
N GLY A 204 -2.75 -9.18 2.20
CA GLY A 204 -2.49 -7.83 1.71
C GLY A 204 -1.06 -7.66 1.20
N MET A 205 -0.08 -8.21 1.91
CA MET A 205 1.32 -8.17 1.49
C MET A 205 1.57 -9.01 0.22
N LEU A 206 0.95 -10.17 0.07
CA LEU A 206 1.03 -10.97 -1.16
C LEU A 206 0.35 -10.28 -2.35
N LEU A 207 -0.75 -9.58 -2.10
CA LEU A 207 -1.45 -8.77 -3.11
C LEU A 207 -0.60 -7.58 -3.55
N SER A 208 0.05 -6.88 -2.61
CA SER A 208 1.01 -5.80 -2.91
C SER A 208 2.13 -6.28 -3.83
N GLN A 209 2.70 -7.44 -3.55
CA GLN A 209 3.77 -8.00 -4.39
C GLN A 209 3.29 -8.27 -5.82
N ARG A 210 2.06 -8.77 -6.00
CA ARG A 210 1.47 -8.93 -7.34
C ARG A 210 1.25 -7.58 -8.02
N ALA A 211 0.80 -6.57 -7.26
CA ALA A 211 0.59 -5.22 -7.75
C ALA A 211 1.88 -4.57 -8.25
N TYR A 212 3.00 -4.77 -7.54
CA TYR A 212 4.28 -4.12 -7.83
C TYR A 212 5.07 -4.74 -8.99
N ARG A 213 4.60 -5.83 -9.60
CA ARG A 213 5.27 -6.47 -10.75
C ARG A 213 5.48 -5.51 -11.92
N GLY A 214 4.55 -4.60 -12.17
CA GLY A 214 4.59 -3.59 -13.22
C GLY A 214 5.26 -2.27 -12.83
N GLY A 215 5.78 -2.14 -11.60
CA GLY A 215 6.39 -0.93 -11.05
C GLY A 215 5.78 -0.55 -9.70
N LEU A 216 6.45 0.36 -9.00
CA LEU A 216 6.10 0.70 -7.61
C LEU A 216 5.14 1.88 -7.49
N GLY A 217 5.37 2.96 -8.24
CA GLY A 217 4.76 4.28 -7.96
C GLY A 217 3.24 4.26 -7.95
N ALA A 218 2.61 3.91 -9.07
CA ALA A 218 1.16 3.91 -9.19
C ALA A 218 0.47 2.88 -8.27
N PRO A 219 0.91 1.60 -8.20
CA PRO A 219 0.29 0.65 -7.29
C PRO A 219 0.44 1.04 -5.82
N LEU A 220 1.58 1.57 -5.39
CA LEU A 220 1.76 2.04 -4.02
C LEU A 220 0.84 3.21 -3.69
N ALA A 221 0.65 4.15 -4.63
CA ALA A 221 -0.28 5.25 -4.47
C ALA A 221 -1.74 4.75 -4.36
N VAL A 222 -2.12 3.72 -5.13
CA VAL A 222 -3.45 3.07 -5.01
C VAL A 222 -3.63 2.40 -3.66
N VAL A 223 -2.64 1.63 -3.18
CA VAL A 223 -2.70 1.02 -1.82
C VAL A 223 -2.92 2.09 -0.76
N ASN A 224 -2.14 3.19 -0.81
CA ASN A 224 -2.24 4.29 0.15
C ASN A 224 -3.56 5.07 0.06
N LEU A 225 -4.22 5.08 -1.10
CA LEU A 225 -5.54 5.70 -1.25
C LEU A 225 -6.67 4.73 -0.84
N ALA A 226 -6.61 3.48 -1.26
CA ALA A 226 -7.64 2.48 -0.98
C ALA A 226 -7.76 2.16 0.52
N ASN A 227 -6.63 2.15 1.24
CA ASN A 227 -6.61 1.88 2.67
C ASN A 227 -7.44 2.88 3.49
N PRO A 228 -7.22 4.21 3.47
CA PRO A 228 -8.02 5.13 4.25
C PRO A 228 -9.48 5.22 3.77
N LEU A 229 -9.75 5.05 2.47
CA LEU A 229 -11.14 5.02 1.96
C LEU A 229 -11.90 3.82 2.51
N ALA A 230 -11.27 2.64 2.52
CA ALA A 230 -11.88 1.45 3.08
C ALA A 230 -12.01 1.54 4.62
N ALA A 231 -11.01 2.08 5.32
CA ALA A 231 -11.07 2.29 6.75
C ALA A 231 -12.21 3.26 7.12
N ALA A 232 -12.36 4.37 6.39
CA ALA A 232 -13.48 5.31 6.57
C ALA A 232 -14.83 4.64 6.30
N ALA A 233 -14.95 3.81 5.26
CA ALA A 233 -16.18 3.07 4.99
C ALA A 233 -16.54 2.10 6.13
N ILE A 234 -15.55 1.35 6.65
CA ILE A 234 -15.72 0.44 7.79
C ILE A 234 -16.13 1.24 9.03
N GLY A 235 -15.44 2.34 9.35
CA GLY A 235 -15.73 3.20 10.48
C GLY A 235 -17.14 3.78 10.43
N MET A 236 -17.54 4.34 9.30
CA MET A 236 -18.87 4.93 9.14
C MET A 236 -20.01 3.90 9.20
N VAL A 237 -19.81 2.73 8.58
CA VAL A 237 -20.90 1.73 8.46
C VAL A 237 -21.07 0.91 9.77
N LEU A 238 -19.97 0.57 10.44
CA LEU A 238 -19.99 -0.37 11.57
C LEU A 238 -19.74 0.28 12.92
N LEU A 239 -18.90 1.31 12.97
CA LEU A 239 -18.58 2.00 14.21
C LEU A 239 -19.42 3.28 14.38
N GLY A 240 -20.31 3.59 13.44
CA GLY A 240 -21.14 4.79 13.47
C GLY A 240 -20.34 6.09 13.45
N GLU A 241 -19.07 6.02 12.98
CA GLU A 241 -18.21 7.19 12.87
C GLU A 241 -18.81 8.22 11.90
N ARG A 242 -18.68 9.48 12.24
CA ARG A 242 -19.09 10.57 11.38
C ARG A 242 -17.89 11.40 10.97
N LEU A 243 -17.82 11.78 9.70
CA LEU A 243 -16.82 12.74 9.24
C LEU A 243 -17.02 14.06 10.01
N GLN A 244 -15.92 14.57 10.57
CA GLN A 244 -15.96 15.86 11.26
C GLN A 244 -16.18 17.01 10.28
N GLY A 245 -16.85 18.06 10.74
CA GLY A 245 -17.13 19.26 9.94
C GLY A 245 -18.37 19.16 9.06
N GLY A 246 -19.20 18.10 9.15
CA GLY A 246 -20.45 18.00 8.39
C GLY A 246 -20.23 18.08 6.88
N VAL A 247 -21.06 18.90 6.18
CA VAL A 247 -20.95 19.09 4.72
C VAL A 247 -19.59 19.61 4.26
N PRO A 248 -19.00 20.65 4.89
CA PRO A 248 -17.62 21.07 4.55
C PRO A 248 -16.58 19.97 4.68
N GLY A 249 -16.65 19.14 5.74
CA GLY A 249 -15.75 17.98 5.92
C GLY A 249 -15.91 16.95 4.82
N LEU A 250 -17.13 16.64 4.41
CA LEU A 250 -17.41 15.74 3.30
C LEU A 250 -16.88 16.28 1.96
N LEU A 251 -17.05 17.58 1.71
CA LEU A 251 -16.51 18.22 0.50
C LEU A 251 -14.98 18.18 0.48
N LEU A 252 -14.34 18.43 1.63
CA LEU A 252 -12.89 18.36 1.77
C LEU A 252 -12.37 16.94 1.53
N ALA A 253 -13.02 15.92 2.12
CA ALA A 253 -12.69 14.54 1.89
C ALA A 253 -12.85 14.14 0.41
N GLY A 254 -13.94 14.56 -0.22
CA GLY A 254 -14.20 14.34 -1.66
C GLY A 254 -13.16 14.99 -2.56
N ALA A 255 -12.81 16.25 -2.28
CA ALA A 255 -11.76 16.97 -3.00
C ALA A 255 -10.39 16.28 -2.80
N GLY A 256 -10.08 15.82 -1.59
CA GLY A 256 -8.88 15.05 -1.26
C GLY A 256 -8.81 13.74 -2.04
N ALA A 257 -9.88 12.96 -2.03
CA ALA A 257 -9.98 11.71 -2.79
C ALA A 257 -9.79 11.94 -4.30
N PHE A 258 -10.43 12.98 -4.85
CA PHE A 258 -10.28 13.35 -6.26
C PHE A 258 -8.84 13.75 -6.61
N LEU A 259 -8.22 14.59 -5.79
CA LEU A 259 -6.82 15.01 -5.99
C LEU A 259 -5.85 13.82 -5.90
N ALA A 260 -6.05 12.92 -4.94
CA ALA A 260 -5.25 11.71 -4.81
C ALA A 260 -5.43 10.79 -6.03
N ALA A 261 -6.66 10.59 -6.51
CA ALA A 261 -6.93 9.81 -7.72
C ALA A 261 -6.25 10.41 -8.95
N ARG A 262 -6.27 11.75 -9.11
CA ARG A 262 -5.52 12.45 -10.17
C ARG A 262 -4.01 12.20 -10.06
N GLY A 263 -3.47 12.20 -8.85
CA GLY A 263 -2.07 11.86 -8.59
C GLY A 263 -1.73 10.43 -9.03
N VAL A 264 -2.58 9.46 -8.70
CA VAL A 264 -2.44 8.07 -9.15
C VAL A 264 -2.43 7.98 -10.68
N VAL A 265 -3.37 8.66 -11.37
CA VAL A 265 -3.42 8.68 -12.84
C VAL A 265 -2.13 9.25 -13.44
N LEU A 266 -1.55 10.29 -12.84
CA LEU A 266 -0.24 10.81 -13.29
C LEU A 266 0.87 9.78 -13.14
N LEU A 267 0.88 9.02 -12.04
CA LEU A 267 1.86 7.96 -11.80
C LEU A 267 1.70 6.77 -12.75
N THR A 268 0.50 6.46 -13.23
CA THR A 268 0.28 5.39 -14.25
C THR A 268 0.77 5.77 -15.64
N ARG A 269 0.86 7.07 -15.93
CA ARG A 269 1.30 7.58 -17.25
C ARG A 269 2.83 7.59 -17.41
N THR A 270 3.57 7.36 -16.35
CA THR A 270 5.03 7.28 -16.40
C THR A 270 5.47 5.90 -16.90
N PRO A 271 6.32 5.80 -17.93
CA PRO A 271 6.80 4.52 -18.45
C PRO A 271 7.52 3.74 -17.33
N SER A 272 7.07 2.54 -17.05
CA SER A 272 7.83 1.61 -16.21
C SER A 272 9.15 1.26 -16.91
N ALA A 273 10.27 1.28 -16.18
CA ALA A 273 11.60 0.97 -16.72
C ALA A 273 11.71 -0.52 -17.13
N GLY A 274 11.01 -0.90 -18.17
CA GLY A 274 10.95 -2.28 -18.69
C GLY A 274 10.52 -2.36 -20.16
N SER A 275 10.03 -1.26 -20.75
CA SER A 275 9.51 -1.26 -22.14
C SER A 275 10.44 -0.55 -23.15
N GLY A 276 11.67 -0.28 -22.80
CA GLY A 276 12.62 0.45 -23.65
C GLY A 276 13.92 -0.31 -23.90
N SER A 277 13.87 -1.50 -24.52
CA SER A 277 15.01 -2.04 -25.24
C SER A 277 14.54 -3.19 -26.14
N GLY A 278 14.14 -2.86 -27.36
CA GLY A 278 13.80 -3.90 -28.32
C GLY A 278 13.26 -3.39 -29.66
N THR A 279 13.71 -2.23 -30.14
CA THR A 279 13.63 -1.89 -31.56
C THR A 279 14.75 -0.90 -31.90
N GLY A 280 15.99 -1.39 -31.84
CA GLY A 280 17.04 -0.82 -32.67
C GLY A 280 16.76 -1.25 -34.12
N PRO A 281 16.92 -0.36 -35.12
CA PRO A 281 16.80 -0.79 -36.49
C PRO A 281 17.90 -1.82 -36.76
N VAL A 282 17.48 -3.03 -37.14
CA VAL A 282 18.37 -4.02 -37.71
C VAL A 282 18.78 -3.43 -39.06
N THR A 283 19.89 -2.72 -39.09
CA THR A 283 20.61 -2.43 -40.35
C THR A 283 21.08 -3.76 -40.87
N GLY A 284 20.33 -4.27 -41.84
CA GLY A 284 20.72 -5.43 -42.61
C GLY A 284 22.03 -5.12 -43.37
N THR A 285 23.14 -5.65 -42.87
CA THR A 285 24.34 -5.80 -43.64
C THR A 285 24.16 -7.05 -44.49
N GLU A 286 23.69 -6.87 -45.72
CA GLU A 286 23.74 -7.91 -46.75
C GLU A 286 25.22 -8.28 -46.98
N LEU A 287 25.57 -9.52 -46.62
CA LEU A 287 26.80 -10.15 -47.01
C LEU A 287 26.69 -10.54 -48.51
N PRO A 288 27.65 -10.20 -49.38
CA PRO A 288 27.60 -10.58 -50.78
C PRO A 288 27.76 -12.10 -50.91
N VAL A 289 26.79 -12.71 -51.58
CA VAL A 289 26.85 -14.11 -52.02
C VAL A 289 27.96 -14.26 -53.02
N ALA A 290 29.05 -14.93 -52.63
CA ALA A 290 30.11 -15.35 -53.57
C ALA A 290 29.60 -16.51 -54.43
N THR A 291 29.27 -16.24 -55.68
CA THR A 291 29.04 -17.23 -56.72
C THR A 291 30.37 -17.88 -57.09
N GLY A 292 30.66 -19.02 -56.46
CA GLY A 292 31.74 -19.92 -56.90
C GLY A 292 31.27 -20.79 -58.06
N ARG A 293 31.69 -20.47 -59.28
CA ARG A 293 31.66 -21.38 -60.44
C ARG A 293 32.58 -22.57 -60.16
N VAL A 294 32.05 -23.79 -60.23
CA VAL A 294 32.84 -25.01 -60.42
C VAL A 294 32.81 -25.34 -61.91
N ALA A 295 33.98 -25.36 -62.53
CA ALA A 295 34.21 -25.89 -63.88
C ALA A 295 34.89 -27.24 -63.75
N VAL A 296 34.37 -28.21 -64.55
CA VAL A 296 34.87 -29.50 -64.95
C VAL A 296 34.76 -30.62 -63.94
#